data_0105c1195924844b022dc530b17ec5a5
#
_entry.id   0105c1195924844b022dc530b17ec5a5
#
_cell.length_a   1.000
_cell.length_b   1.000
_cell.length_c   1.000
_cell.angle_alpha   90.00
_cell.angle_beta   90.00
_cell.angle_gamma   90.00
#
_symmetry.space_group_name_H-M   'P 1'
#
loop_
_entity.id
_entity.type
_entity.pdbx_description
1 polymer ?
#
loop_
_entity_poly.entity_id
_entity_poly.type
_entity_poly.pdbx_seq_one_letter_code
_entity_poly.pdbx_strand_id
1 'polypeptide(L)'
;MSSALRLPSVFGDGMVLQRDMPVLVWGWANPGTKVAVAFAGQERNTVADELGEWSIKLAPLAACKEPRELTVSGDGELVFKNVLVGEVWLCSGQSNMAAVVNECLNLQAERAGADLPTIRHFTANRLYSVLPLSLIHI
;
A
#
# COMPACT_ATOMS: atom_id res chain seq x y z
N MET A 1 13.79 -14.47 18.22
CA MET A 1 14.33 -13.23 17.63
C MET A 1 13.20 -12.53 16.91
N SER A 2 13.00 -11.25 17.14
CA SER A 2 11.95 -10.50 16.42
C SER A 2 12.34 -10.40 14.95
N SER A 3 11.40 -10.69 14.03
CA SER A 3 11.60 -10.47 12.59
C SER A 3 11.88 -8.99 12.33
N ALA A 4 12.87 -8.68 11.50
CA ALA A 4 13.12 -7.33 11.02
C ALA A 4 12.30 -7.00 9.76
N LEU A 5 11.62 -7.99 9.17
CA LEU A 5 10.79 -7.80 7.98
C LEU A 5 9.64 -6.85 8.29
N ARG A 6 9.62 -5.73 7.58
CA ARG A 6 8.60 -4.70 7.70
C ARG A 6 8.39 -3.95 6.39
N LEU A 7 7.20 -3.45 6.18
CA LEU A 7 6.84 -2.60 5.06
C LEU A 7 6.33 -1.24 5.55
N PRO A 8 6.34 -0.20 4.71
CA PRO A 8 5.66 1.07 5.00
C PRO A 8 4.17 0.86 5.24
N SER A 9 3.56 1.76 6.03
CA SER A 9 2.14 1.70 6.39
C SER A 9 1.15 1.81 5.22
N VAL A 10 1.62 2.21 4.05
CA VAL A 10 0.80 2.19 2.82
C VAL A 10 0.45 0.76 2.39
N PHE A 11 1.25 -0.23 2.80
CA PHE A 11 0.91 -1.63 2.64
C PHE A 11 0.12 -2.12 3.85
N GLY A 12 -1.06 -2.61 3.63
CA GLY A 12 -1.95 -3.07 4.67
C GLY A 12 -3.13 -3.84 4.12
N ASP A 13 -3.90 -4.46 5.02
CA ASP A 13 -5.15 -5.12 4.65
C ASP A 13 -6.10 -4.13 3.97
N GLY A 14 -6.77 -4.58 2.92
CA GLY A 14 -7.70 -3.75 2.18
C GLY A 14 -7.06 -2.74 1.22
N MET A 15 -5.75 -2.75 1.02
CA MET A 15 -5.09 -1.84 0.06
C MET A 15 -5.51 -2.11 -1.38
N VAL A 16 -5.26 -1.13 -2.26
CA VAL A 16 -5.42 -1.26 -3.71
C VAL A 16 -4.06 -1.06 -4.36
N LEU A 17 -3.67 -1.98 -5.24
CA LEU A 17 -2.47 -1.87 -6.08
C LEU A 17 -2.84 -1.26 -7.42
N GLN A 18 -1.98 -0.38 -7.95
CA GLN A 18 -2.21 0.27 -9.24
C GLN A 18 -2.22 -0.75 -10.38
N ARG A 19 -3.25 -0.66 -11.22
CA ARG A 19 -3.41 -1.49 -12.43
C ARG A 19 -2.49 -1.02 -13.57
N ASP A 20 -2.26 -1.92 -14.53
CA ASP A 20 -1.67 -1.66 -15.85
C ASP A 20 -0.26 -1.04 -15.84
N MET A 21 0.42 -1.06 -14.70
CA MET A 21 1.81 -0.65 -14.59
C MET A 21 2.55 -1.54 -13.58
N PRO A 22 3.90 -1.60 -13.63
CA PRO A 22 4.67 -2.37 -12.66
C PRO A 22 4.38 -1.90 -11.24
N VAL A 23 4.09 -2.84 -10.34
CA VAL A 23 3.81 -2.56 -8.93
C VAL A 23 5.10 -2.70 -8.14
N LEU A 24 5.54 -1.61 -7.52
CA LEU A 24 6.69 -1.61 -6.62
C LEU A 24 6.24 -2.01 -5.21
N VAL A 25 6.85 -3.05 -4.65
CA VAL A 25 6.73 -3.45 -3.26
C VAL A 25 8.10 -3.32 -2.62
N TRP A 26 8.19 -2.68 -1.44
CA TRP A 26 9.46 -2.39 -0.79
C TRP A 26 9.33 -2.40 0.73
N GLY A 27 10.46 -2.50 1.39
CA GLY A 27 10.52 -2.48 2.84
C GLY A 27 11.91 -2.72 3.38
N TRP A 28 11.96 -3.23 4.60
CA TRP A 28 13.19 -3.51 5.33
C TRP A 28 13.18 -4.95 5.84
N ALA A 29 14.37 -5.51 5.96
CA ALA A 29 14.65 -6.82 6.55
C ALA A 29 16.07 -6.80 7.12
N ASN A 30 16.54 -7.89 7.73
CA ASN A 30 17.96 -7.96 8.07
C ASN A 30 18.83 -7.95 6.81
N PRO A 31 20.00 -7.27 6.82
CA PRO A 31 20.93 -7.26 5.68
C PRO A 31 21.23 -8.67 5.20
N GLY A 32 21.22 -8.86 3.88
CA GLY A 32 21.45 -10.14 3.25
C GLY A 32 20.27 -11.14 3.28
N THR A 33 19.13 -10.77 3.88
CA THR A 33 17.92 -11.59 3.87
C THR A 33 17.38 -11.72 2.45
N LYS A 34 17.09 -12.96 2.03
CA LYS A 34 16.32 -13.21 0.82
C LYS A 34 14.85 -12.89 1.10
N VAL A 35 14.30 -11.97 0.33
CA VAL A 35 12.89 -11.55 0.43
C VAL A 35 12.16 -12.00 -0.83
N ALA A 36 10.99 -12.61 -0.66
CA ALA A 36 10.10 -12.95 -1.76
C ALA A 36 8.74 -12.28 -1.58
N VAL A 37 8.15 -11.85 -2.69
CA VAL A 37 6.80 -11.29 -2.75
C VAL A 37 5.98 -12.15 -3.70
N ALA A 38 4.84 -12.64 -3.21
CA ALA A 38 3.87 -13.41 -3.98
C ALA A 38 2.53 -12.68 -4.05
N PHE A 39 2.02 -12.47 -5.26
CA PHE A 39 0.71 -11.88 -5.51
C PHE A 39 0.16 -12.24 -6.90
N ALA A 40 -1.12 -12.60 -6.97
CA ALA A 40 -1.83 -12.83 -8.24
C ALA A 40 -1.12 -13.81 -9.19
N GLY A 41 -0.56 -14.88 -8.66
CA GLY A 41 0.18 -15.90 -9.44
C GLY A 41 1.59 -15.49 -9.84
N GLN A 42 2.04 -14.30 -9.46
CA GLN A 42 3.43 -13.88 -9.62
C GLN A 42 4.18 -14.12 -8.31
N GLU A 43 5.43 -14.56 -8.43
CA GLU A 43 6.39 -14.61 -7.35
C GLU A 43 7.70 -13.98 -7.82
N ARG A 44 8.26 -13.09 -7.01
CA ARG A 44 9.53 -12.41 -7.27
C ARG A 44 10.34 -12.37 -5.99
N ASN A 45 11.65 -12.40 -6.14
CA ASN A 45 12.57 -12.35 -5.01
C ASN A 45 13.70 -11.35 -5.23
N THR A 46 14.28 -10.92 -4.13
CA THR A 46 15.45 -10.04 -4.05
C THR A 46 16.24 -10.36 -2.78
N VAL A 47 17.29 -9.62 -2.55
CA VAL A 47 18.09 -9.69 -1.31
C VAL A 47 18.14 -8.28 -0.71
N ALA A 48 17.89 -8.17 0.58
CA ALA A 48 18.06 -6.92 1.31
C ALA A 48 19.52 -6.49 1.30
N ASP A 49 19.77 -5.22 1.04
CA ASP A 49 21.11 -4.65 0.94
C ASP A 49 21.78 -4.50 2.32
N GLU A 50 22.94 -3.83 2.37
CA GLU A 50 23.72 -3.61 3.59
C GLU A 50 22.98 -2.73 4.62
N LEU A 51 22.03 -1.91 4.18
CA LEU A 51 21.15 -1.09 5.02
C LEU A 51 19.87 -1.81 5.42
N GLY A 52 19.68 -3.04 4.91
CA GLY A 52 18.48 -3.81 5.11
C GLY A 52 17.31 -3.40 4.21
N GLU A 53 17.54 -2.54 3.21
CA GLU A 53 16.50 -2.11 2.28
C GLU A 53 16.32 -3.11 1.14
N TRP A 54 15.08 -3.29 0.71
CA TRP A 54 14.77 -4.15 -0.42
C TRP A 54 13.61 -3.59 -1.23
N SER A 55 13.58 -3.91 -2.51
CA SER A 55 12.46 -3.61 -3.39
C SER A 55 12.27 -4.68 -4.46
N ILE A 56 11.02 -4.90 -4.83
CA ILE A 56 10.59 -5.87 -5.86
C ILE A 56 9.58 -5.19 -6.76
N LYS A 57 9.70 -5.38 -8.06
CA LYS A 57 8.70 -4.98 -9.05
C LYS A 57 7.94 -6.20 -9.54
N LEU A 58 6.64 -6.22 -9.27
CA LEU A 58 5.70 -7.15 -9.92
C LEU A 58 5.39 -6.64 -11.34
N ALA A 59 5.13 -7.56 -12.26
CA ALA A 59 4.67 -7.20 -13.59
C ALA A 59 3.29 -6.52 -13.53
N PRO A 60 2.91 -5.72 -14.55
CA PRO A 60 1.61 -5.09 -14.60
C PRO A 60 0.46 -6.05 -14.35
N LEU A 61 -0.54 -5.60 -13.61
CA LEU A 61 -1.71 -6.37 -13.22
C LEU A 61 -2.96 -5.76 -13.86
N ALA A 62 -3.85 -6.60 -14.37
CA ALA A 62 -5.17 -6.16 -14.79
C ALA A 62 -6.05 -5.83 -13.58
N ALA A 63 -6.97 -4.87 -13.74
CA ALA A 63 -7.93 -4.53 -12.69
C ALA A 63 -8.71 -5.77 -12.24
N CYS A 64 -8.87 -5.92 -10.93
CA CYS A 64 -9.57 -7.04 -10.33
C CYS A 64 -10.29 -6.60 -9.05
N LYS A 65 -11.60 -6.85 -9.00
CA LYS A 65 -12.45 -6.58 -7.85
C LYS A 65 -12.46 -7.71 -6.83
N GLU A 66 -11.92 -8.88 -7.20
CA GLU A 66 -11.83 -10.02 -6.31
C GLU A 66 -10.67 -9.83 -5.34
N PRO A 67 -10.95 -9.87 -4.03
CA PRO A 67 -9.91 -9.76 -3.02
C PRO A 67 -8.90 -10.90 -3.11
N ARG A 68 -7.62 -10.55 -3.00
CA ARG A 68 -6.48 -11.49 -3.01
C ARG A 68 -5.59 -11.25 -1.81
N GLU A 69 -4.70 -12.19 -1.55
CA GLU A 69 -3.65 -12.05 -0.54
C GLU A 69 -2.32 -11.71 -1.21
N LEU A 70 -1.60 -10.74 -0.61
CA LEU A 70 -0.21 -10.45 -0.93
C LEU A 70 0.65 -10.97 0.21
N THR A 71 1.57 -11.85 -0.11
CA THR A 71 2.49 -12.44 0.87
C THR A 71 3.90 -11.92 0.65
N VAL A 72 4.55 -11.52 1.73
CA VAL A 72 5.97 -11.15 1.76
C VAL A 72 6.66 -12.04 2.76
N SER A 73 7.65 -12.79 2.32
CA SER A 73 8.45 -13.70 3.14
C SER A 73 9.92 -13.29 3.15
N GLY A 74 10.58 -13.51 4.27
CA GLY A 74 12.00 -13.17 4.48
C GLY A 74 12.50 -13.79 5.77
N ASP A 75 13.01 -12.98 6.69
CA ASP A 75 13.30 -13.38 8.07
C ASP A 75 12.05 -13.49 8.96
N GLY A 76 10.88 -13.37 8.35
CA GLY A 76 9.53 -13.56 8.85
C GLY A 76 8.57 -13.65 7.68
N GLU A 77 7.26 -13.60 7.97
CA GLU A 77 6.20 -13.58 6.96
C GLU A 77 5.17 -12.52 7.29
N LEU A 78 4.76 -11.77 6.28
CA LEU A 78 3.67 -10.81 6.34
C LEU A 78 2.65 -11.17 5.27
N VAL A 79 1.38 -11.24 5.67
CA VAL A 79 0.27 -11.55 4.76
C VAL A 79 -0.73 -10.40 4.83
N PHE A 80 -0.92 -9.73 3.71
CA PHE A 80 -1.92 -8.66 3.56
C PHE A 80 -3.14 -9.21 2.86
N LYS A 81 -4.29 -9.08 3.51
CA LYS A 81 -5.56 -9.64 3.05
C LYS A 81 -6.42 -8.58 2.35
N ASN A 82 -7.38 -9.06 1.55
CA ASN A 82 -8.36 -8.20 0.90
C ASN A 82 -7.71 -7.14 -0.01
N VAL A 83 -6.65 -7.51 -0.70
CA VAL A 83 -5.92 -6.63 -1.65
C VAL A 83 -6.65 -6.64 -3.00
N LEU A 84 -6.95 -5.46 -3.52
CA LEU A 84 -7.56 -5.25 -4.84
C LEU A 84 -6.53 -4.74 -5.83
N VAL A 85 -6.87 -4.80 -7.11
CA VAL A 85 -6.11 -4.16 -8.20
C VAL A 85 -7.04 -3.17 -8.93
N GLY A 86 -6.68 -1.90 -8.95
CA GLY A 86 -7.52 -0.84 -9.51
C GLY A 86 -6.77 0.46 -9.72
N GLU A 87 -7.52 1.56 -9.79
CA GLU A 87 -6.95 2.89 -9.87
C GLU A 87 -6.55 3.40 -8.48
N VAL A 88 -5.36 3.96 -8.38
CA VAL A 88 -4.84 4.61 -7.17
C VAL A 88 -4.69 6.10 -7.41
N TRP A 89 -5.38 6.90 -6.62
CA TRP A 89 -5.39 8.36 -6.72
C TRP A 89 -4.63 8.98 -5.56
N LEU A 90 -3.66 9.83 -5.85
CA LEU A 90 -3.03 10.68 -4.84
C LEU A 90 -3.84 11.97 -4.71
N CYS A 91 -4.55 12.11 -3.58
CA CYS A 91 -5.32 13.30 -3.25
C CYS A 91 -4.48 14.19 -2.33
N SER A 92 -4.07 15.35 -2.84
CA SER A 92 -3.24 16.32 -2.12
C SER A 92 -3.74 17.73 -2.39
N GLY A 93 -3.53 18.64 -1.45
CA GLY A 93 -3.94 20.04 -1.60
C GLY A 93 -3.98 20.76 -0.27
N GLN A 94 -4.86 21.74 -0.18
CA GLN A 94 -5.09 22.58 1.01
C GLN A 94 -6.39 22.18 1.73
N SER A 95 -7.00 23.14 2.44
CA SER A 95 -8.20 22.94 3.27
C SER A 95 -9.35 22.22 2.55
N ASN A 96 -9.58 22.52 1.27
CA ASN A 96 -10.65 21.88 0.51
C ASN A 96 -10.45 20.36 0.30
N MET A 97 -9.20 19.88 0.31
CA MET A 97 -8.91 18.46 0.28
C MET A 97 -9.12 17.76 1.64
N ALA A 98 -9.28 18.53 2.71
CA ALA A 98 -9.62 18.04 4.03
C ALA A 98 -11.13 18.15 4.35
N ALA A 99 -11.94 18.66 3.41
CA ALA A 99 -13.39 18.75 3.56
C ALA A 99 -13.99 17.33 3.76
N VAL A 100 -14.93 17.25 4.68
CA VAL A 100 -15.60 15.98 5.03
C VAL A 100 -17.04 16.00 4.52
N VAL A 101 -17.61 14.83 4.31
CA VAL A 101 -19.00 14.66 3.82
C VAL A 101 -20.02 15.44 4.65
N ASN A 102 -19.74 15.68 5.94
CA ASN A 102 -20.63 16.46 6.81
C ASN A 102 -20.81 17.92 6.37
N GLU A 103 -19.93 18.42 5.50
CA GLU A 103 -19.97 19.79 4.94
C GLU A 103 -20.68 19.85 3.59
N CYS A 104 -21.16 18.72 3.06
CA CYS A 104 -21.86 18.64 1.80
C CYS A 104 -23.33 19.08 1.92
N LEU A 105 -23.86 19.73 0.86
CA LEU A 105 -25.25 20.22 0.81
C LEU A 105 -26.28 19.08 0.96
N ASN A 106 -26.01 17.91 0.39
CA ASN A 106 -26.93 16.76 0.36
C ASN A 106 -26.46 15.63 1.27
N LEU A 107 -26.05 15.94 2.49
CA LEU A 107 -25.43 15.02 3.43
C LEU A 107 -26.15 13.67 3.55
N GLN A 108 -27.48 13.66 3.65
CA GLN A 108 -28.24 12.40 3.84
C GLN A 108 -28.19 11.50 2.60
N ALA A 109 -28.28 12.10 1.41
CA ALA A 109 -28.16 11.35 0.14
C ALA A 109 -26.74 10.79 -0.05
N GLU A 110 -25.72 11.60 0.24
CA GLU A 110 -24.32 11.17 0.15
C GLU A 110 -24.00 10.03 1.12
N ARG A 111 -24.48 10.11 2.36
CA ARG A 111 -24.32 9.04 3.34
C ARG A 111 -25.02 7.75 2.93
N ALA A 112 -26.24 7.85 2.39
CA ALA A 112 -26.98 6.68 1.92
C ALA A 112 -26.31 5.97 0.74
N GLY A 113 -25.59 6.72 -0.11
CA GLY A 113 -24.83 6.18 -1.25
C GLY A 113 -23.39 5.79 -0.94
N ALA A 114 -22.90 5.97 0.28
CA ALA A 114 -21.47 5.84 0.61
C ALA A 114 -20.99 4.39 0.84
N ASP A 115 -21.85 3.38 0.80
CA ASP A 115 -21.43 1.98 0.92
C ASP A 115 -20.82 1.47 -0.40
N LEU A 116 -19.59 1.82 -0.61
CA LEU A 116 -18.79 1.49 -1.80
C LEU A 116 -17.56 0.66 -1.42
N PRO A 117 -17.70 -0.64 -1.14
CA PRO A 117 -16.63 -1.48 -0.57
C PRO A 117 -15.41 -1.65 -1.46
N THR A 118 -15.49 -1.29 -2.74
CA THR A 118 -14.36 -1.27 -3.68
C THR A 118 -13.56 0.03 -3.68
N ILE A 119 -14.07 1.09 -3.02
CA ILE A 119 -13.35 2.34 -2.80
C ILE A 119 -12.65 2.25 -1.44
N ARG A 120 -11.35 2.42 -1.43
CA ARG A 120 -10.50 2.29 -0.24
C ARG A 120 -9.79 3.61 0.02
N HIS A 121 -9.63 3.95 1.28
CA HIS A 121 -8.96 5.18 1.69
C HIS A 121 -7.73 4.86 2.53
N PHE A 122 -6.64 5.54 2.23
CA PHE A 122 -5.46 5.60 3.08
C PHE A 122 -5.17 7.07 3.38
N THR A 123 -4.99 7.42 4.64
CA THR A 123 -4.63 8.77 5.06
C THR A 123 -3.22 8.75 5.62
N ALA A 124 -2.29 9.42 4.94
CA ALA A 124 -0.95 9.61 5.46
C ALA A 124 -0.97 10.52 6.69
N ASN A 125 -0.24 10.14 7.72
CA ASN A 125 -0.08 10.97 8.90
C ASN A 125 0.60 12.30 8.53
N ARG A 126 0.18 13.39 9.16
CA ARG A 126 0.84 14.69 9.03
C ARG A 126 2.14 14.67 9.81
N LEU A 127 3.25 14.58 9.09
CA LEU A 127 4.59 14.68 9.64
C LEU A 127 5.24 15.97 9.15
N TYR A 128 5.97 16.62 10.05
CA TYR A 128 6.78 17.79 9.71
C TYR A 128 8.24 17.36 9.63
N SER A 129 8.93 17.75 8.57
CA SER A 129 10.36 17.50 8.41
C SER A 129 11.01 18.70 7.74
N VAL A 130 12.23 18.98 8.11
CA VAL A 130 13.09 19.96 7.43
C VAL A 130 13.75 19.41 6.19
N LEU A 131 13.66 18.08 5.99
CA LEU A 131 14.15 17.38 4.81
C LEU A 131 12.98 16.80 4.01
N PRO A 132 13.11 16.64 2.69
CA PRO A 132 12.09 15.94 1.91
C PRO A 132 11.81 14.56 2.50
N LEU A 133 10.54 14.28 2.77
CA LEU A 133 10.07 12.95 3.16
C LEU A 133 9.64 12.21 1.91
N SER A 134 10.07 10.96 1.79
CA SER A 134 9.53 10.02 0.79
C SER A 134 8.48 9.12 1.44
N LEU A 135 7.70 8.41 0.64
CA LEU A 135 6.76 7.39 1.14
C LEU A 135 7.45 6.26 1.92
N ILE A 136 8.76 6.15 1.81
CA ILE A 136 9.59 5.23 2.61
C ILE A 136 9.64 5.67 4.08
N HIS A 137 9.47 6.96 4.37
CA HIS A 137 9.60 7.52 5.72
C HIS A 137 8.25 7.78 6.42
N ILE A 138 7.14 7.51 5.73
CA ILE A 138 5.78 7.75 6.27
C ILE A 138 5.21 6.49 6.91
#